data_24d069b16e175171cb6aaad15702bc96
#
_entry.id   24d069b16e175171cb6aaad15702bc96
#
_cell.length_a   1.000
_cell.length_b   1.000
_cell.length_c   1.000
_cell.angle_alpha   90.00
_cell.angle_beta   90.00
_cell.angle_gamma   90.00
#
_symmetry.space_group_name_H-M   'P 1'
#
loop_
_entity.id
_entity.type
_entity.pdbx_description
1 polymer ?
#
loop_
_entity_poly.entity_id
_entity_poly.type
_entity_poly.pdbx_seq_one_letter_code
_entity_poly.pdbx_strand_id
1 'polypeptide(L)'
;MGAGVGADRSGSLTSPSARAGAVVAGARRYFLPQKQASFVANPVSKHAGSIDSLVLRRIRKMKPGTIFKPRDLQSLGTRTAIASALARYLKAGTLKQPARGLYQVPETDPVLGGLHATPDQIANALAGAHRLRLQPSGAYAANLLGLSDQVPQRIVYLTDGTPREVRVGRQRIVLRRTTPRNMATAGRISGLVIQALRHLGQRHVDRTVIDKLRRRLDKKDRARLLADIPLAPVWIGEMMREIASGAA
;
A
#
# COMPACT_ATOMS: atom_id res chain seq x y z
N MET A 1 -43.34 -28.87 -58.19
CA MET A 1 -43.89 -29.56 -57.00
C MET A 1 -42.93 -29.24 -55.90
N GLY A 2 -43.19 -28.51 -54.97
CA GLY A 2 -44.08 -28.09 -53.94
C GLY A 2 -43.16 -27.41 -52.91
N ALA A 3 -43.32 -26.19 -52.64
CA ALA A 3 -44.16 -25.50 -51.70
C ALA A 3 -43.72 -25.68 -50.20
N GLY A 4 -43.54 -24.57 -49.55
CA GLY A 4 -43.67 -24.38 -48.10
C GLY A 4 -42.56 -23.47 -47.54
N VAL A 5 -42.69 -22.17 -47.50
CA VAL A 5 -43.41 -21.22 -46.62
C VAL A 5 -43.03 -21.35 -45.14
N GLY A 6 -42.58 -20.24 -44.61
CA GLY A 6 -42.76 -19.93 -43.21
C GLY A 6 -41.62 -19.13 -42.57
N ALA A 7 -41.73 -17.81 -42.68
CA ALA A 7 -41.86 -16.78 -41.63
C ALA A 7 -40.71 -16.68 -40.62
N ASP A 8 -39.91 -15.63 -40.77
CA ASP A 8 -40.00 -14.32 -40.06
C ASP A 8 -40.14 -14.39 -38.56
N ARG A 9 -39.13 -13.91 -37.89
CA ARG A 9 -39.26 -12.95 -36.76
C ARG A 9 -37.92 -12.33 -36.40
N SER A 10 -37.80 -11.11 -36.82
CA SER A 10 -36.99 -10.05 -36.26
C SER A 10 -36.94 -10.06 -34.69
N GLY A 11 -35.75 -9.96 -34.18
CA GLY A 11 -35.49 -9.71 -32.77
C GLY A 11 -34.21 -8.93 -32.61
N SER A 12 -34.29 -7.63 -32.85
CA SER A 12 -33.26 -6.67 -32.51
C SER A 12 -33.12 -6.62 -30.99
N LEU A 13 -31.96 -7.00 -30.46
CA LEU A 13 -31.58 -6.67 -29.11
C LEU A 13 -30.31 -5.82 -29.13
N THR A 14 -30.57 -4.54 -29.01
CA THR A 14 -29.61 -3.49 -28.70
C THR A 14 -28.76 -3.85 -27.46
N SER A 15 -27.46 -3.91 -27.68
CA SER A 15 -26.48 -3.97 -26.58
C SER A 15 -26.36 -2.60 -25.90
N PRO A 16 -26.47 -2.51 -24.57
CA PRO A 16 -26.06 -1.30 -23.88
C PRO A 16 -24.56 -1.30 -23.67
N SER A 17 -23.93 -0.26 -24.21
CA SER A 17 -22.59 0.19 -23.92
C SER A 17 -22.39 0.33 -22.41
N ALA A 18 -21.63 -0.57 -21.79
CA ALA A 18 -21.16 -0.43 -20.43
C ALA A 18 -19.76 0.20 -20.42
N ARG A 19 -19.72 1.45 -20.01
CA ARG A 19 -18.50 2.16 -19.63
C ARG A 19 -17.81 1.40 -18.52
N ALA A 20 -16.63 0.85 -18.79
CA ALA A 20 -15.75 0.26 -17.80
C ALA A 20 -15.04 1.37 -17.03
N GLY A 21 -15.57 1.74 -15.87
CA GLY A 21 -14.87 2.49 -14.85
C GLY A 21 -13.84 1.60 -14.17
N ALA A 22 -12.59 2.01 -14.20
CA ALA A 22 -11.47 1.32 -13.61
C ALA A 22 -11.60 1.27 -12.08
N VAL A 23 -11.69 0.07 -11.52
CA VAL A 23 -11.45 -0.17 -10.10
C VAL A 23 -10.38 -1.24 -9.97
N VAL A 24 -9.19 -0.79 -9.59
CA VAL A 24 -8.11 -1.66 -9.17
C VAL A 24 -8.37 -2.12 -7.74
N ALA A 25 -9.02 -3.27 -7.60
CA ALA A 25 -9.13 -3.96 -6.33
C ALA A 25 -8.89 -5.45 -6.54
N GLY A 26 -7.64 -5.84 -6.64
CA GLY A 26 -7.18 -7.23 -6.70
C GLY A 26 -6.59 -7.69 -5.39
N ALA A 27 -7.32 -7.65 -4.27
CA ALA A 27 -6.97 -8.36 -3.07
C ALA A 27 -8.03 -9.44 -2.82
N ARG A 28 -7.74 -10.68 -3.20
CA ARG A 28 -8.59 -11.83 -2.85
C ARG A 28 -8.60 -12.02 -1.33
N ARG A 29 -9.81 -12.04 -0.81
CA ARG A 29 -10.21 -12.18 0.58
C ARG A 29 -9.88 -13.57 1.11
N TYR A 30 -9.28 -13.62 2.29
CA TYR A 30 -9.50 -14.72 3.23
C TYR A 30 -10.46 -14.21 4.30
N PHE A 31 -11.69 -14.70 4.23
CA PHE A 31 -12.78 -14.33 5.10
C PHE A 31 -12.76 -15.25 6.33
N LEU A 32 -12.53 -14.68 7.51
CA LEU A 32 -12.94 -15.27 8.78
C LEU A 32 -13.95 -14.32 9.42
N PRO A 33 -15.12 -14.81 9.86
CA PRO A 33 -16.12 -13.95 10.46
C PRO A 33 -15.67 -13.48 11.83
N GLN A 34 -15.42 -12.20 11.98
CA GLN A 34 -15.26 -11.58 13.30
C GLN A 34 -16.58 -10.92 13.70
N LYS A 35 -17.03 -11.29 14.93
CA LYS A 35 -18.17 -10.68 15.63
C LYS A 35 -18.04 -9.16 15.60
N GLN A 36 -19.11 -8.50 15.18
CA GLN A 36 -19.27 -7.06 15.28
C GLN A 36 -19.09 -6.64 16.75
N ALA A 37 -17.96 -6.01 17.06
CA ALA A 37 -17.78 -5.31 18.31
C ALA A 37 -18.42 -3.92 18.16
N SER A 38 -19.61 -3.77 18.65
CA SER A 38 -20.21 -2.47 18.93
C SER A 38 -19.21 -1.68 19.78
N PHE A 39 -18.95 -0.42 19.38
CA PHE A 39 -18.11 0.51 20.10
C PHE A 39 -18.74 0.79 21.47
N VAL A 40 -18.35 0.00 22.47
CA VAL A 40 -18.72 0.25 23.85
C VAL A 40 -17.80 1.36 24.36
N ALA A 41 -18.37 2.53 24.58
CA ALA A 41 -17.71 3.62 25.27
C ALA A 41 -17.30 3.16 26.66
N ASN A 42 -16.01 2.84 26.83
CA ASN A 42 -15.47 2.43 28.11
C ASN A 42 -15.38 3.67 29.05
N PRO A 43 -15.71 3.54 30.34
CA PRO A 43 -15.81 4.67 31.26
C PRO A 43 -14.47 5.41 31.36
N VAL A 44 -14.55 6.70 31.13
CA VAL A 44 -13.45 7.66 31.26
C VAL A 44 -12.88 7.54 32.68
N SER A 45 -11.59 7.26 32.79
CA SER A 45 -10.83 7.31 34.05
C SER A 45 -11.14 8.62 34.78
N LYS A 46 -11.49 8.52 36.07
CA LYS A 46 -11.93 9.64 36.94
C LYS A 46 -10.91 10.75 37.18
N HIS A 47 -9.72 10.69 36.56
CA HIS A 47 -8.65 11.68 36.71
C HIS A 47 -8.29 12.27 35.36
N ALA A 48 -8.81 13.46 35.06
CA ALA A 48 -8.57 14.18 33.79
C ALA A 48 -7.08 14.47 33.48
N GLY A 49 -6.20 14.38 34.48
CA GLY A 49 -4.74 14.57 34.37
C GLY A 49 -3.92 13.27 34.36
N SER A 50 -4.55 12.09 34.40
CA SER A 50 -3.79 10.84 34.41
C SER A 50 -3.11 10.60 33.04
N ILE A 51 -1.93 9.94 33.04
CA ILE A 51 -1.21 9.57 31.82
C ILE A 51 -2.14 8.79 30.88
N ASP A 52 -3.00 7.94 31.43
CA ASP A 52 -3.99 7.19 30.68
C ASP A 52 -4.95 8.11 29.90
N SER A 53 -5.53 9.10 30.56
CA SER A 53 -6.44 10.06 29.92
C SER A 53 -5.74 10.95 28.88
N LEU A 54 -4.48 11.31 29.11
CA LEU A 54 -3.66 12.06 28.15
C LEU A 54 -3.37 11.23 26.89
N VAL A 55 -2.99 9.96 27.07
CA VAL A 55 -2.76 9.01 25.98
C VAL A 55 -4.04 8.81 25.16
N LEU A 56 -5.17 8.56 25.82
CA LEU A 56 -6.46 8.38 25.15
C LEU A 56 -6.86 9.62 24.34
N ARG A 57 -6.72 10.79 24.95
CA ARG A 57 -7.02 12.07 24.26
C ARG A 57 -6.13 12.28 23.03
N ARG A 58 -4.85 11.89 23.12
CA ARG A 58 -3.92 11.95 21.98
C ARG A 58 -4.34 10.99 20.87
N ILE A 59 -4.70 9.75 21.20
CA ILE A 59 -5.16 8.72 20.26
C ILE A 59 -6.44 9.18 19.55
N ARG A 60 -7.42 9.74 20.28
CA ARG A 60 -8.67 10.24 19.69
C ARG A 60 -8.49 11.39 18.69
N LYS A 61 -7.38 12.14 18.79
CA LYS A 61 -7.01 13.19 17.83
C LYS A 61 -6.31 12.66 16.58
N MET A 62 -5.89 11.39 16.57
CA MET A 62 -5.28 10.76 15.40
C MET A 62 -6.36 10.34 14.42
N LYS A 63 -6.06 10.42 13.13
CA LYS A 63 -6.97 9.94 12.08
C LYS A 63 -7.11 8.42 12.15
N PRO A 64 -8.27 7.84 11.84
CA PRO A 64 -8.41 6.40 11.62
C PRO A 64 -7.31 5.89 10.68
N GLY A 65 -6.83 4.67 10.89
CA GLY A 65 -5.73 4.07 10.12
C GLY A 65 -4.33 4.53 10.54
N THR A 66 -4.19 5.58 11.36
CA THR A 66 -2.87 6.07 11.80
C THR A 66 -2.11 4.99 12.56
N ILE A 67 -0.85 4.75 12.17
CA ILE A 67 0.07 3.85 12.86
C ILE A 67 1.12 4.67 13.61
N PHE A 68 1.37 4.32 14.86
CA PHE A 68 2.31 5.00 15.74
C PHE A 68 3.08 4.02 16.63
N LYS A 69 4.13 4.51 17.26
CA LYS A 69 4.97 3.78 18.24
C LYS A 69 4.77 4.34 19.64
N PRO A 70 5.03 3.57 20.71
CA PRO A 70 5.00 4.10 22.09
C PRO A 70 5.87 5.34 22.29
N ARG A 71 7.02 5.40 21.61
CA ARG A 71 7.93 6.55 21.70
C ARG A 71 7.33 7.86 21.18
N ASP A 72 6.34 7.79 20.28
CA ASP A 72 5.68 8.98 19.74
C ASP A 72 4.74 9.63 20.76
N LEU A 73 4.55 8.98 21.91
CA LEU A 73 3.78 9.43 23.07
C LEU A 73 4.65 9.77 24.28
N GLN A 74 5.99 9.73 24.17
CA GLN A 74 6.90 9.90 25.32
C GLN A 74 6.74 11.22 26.06
N SER A 75 6.26 12.27 25.39
CA SER A 75 5.95 13.56 26.03
C SER A 75 4.79 13.52 27.01
N LEU A 76 4.00 12.44 27.04
CA LEU A 76 2.81 12.31 27.88
C LEU A 76 3.06 11.60 29.21
N GLY A 77 4.23 10.96 29.39
CA GLY A 77 4.55 10.26 30.64
C GLY A 77 5.65 9.21 30.50
N THR A 78 5.84 8.43 31.56
CA THR A 78 6.87 7.39 31.59
C THR A 78 6.57 6.26 30.61
N ARG A 79 7.64 5.59 30.15
CA ARG A 79 7.55 4.46 29.22
C ARG A 79 6.63 3.34 29.75
N THR A 80 6.72 3.04 31.03
CA THR A 80 5.92 1.99 31.69
C THR A 80 4.44 2.36 31.74
N ALA A 81 4.11 3.60 32.13
CA ALA A 81 2.74 4.07 32.19
C ALA A 81 2.08 4.11 30.79
N ILE A 82 2.82 4.57 29.77
CA ILE A 82 2.36 4.54 28.38
C ILE A 82 2.13 3.10 27.91
N ALA A 83 3.07 2.18 28.19
CA ALA A 83 2.93 0.77 27.80
C ALA A 83 1.70 0.13 28.46
N SER A 84 1.45 0.39 29.74
CA SER A 84 0.28 -0.09 30.46
C SER A 84 -1.03 0.47 29.89
N ALA A 85 -1.07 1.76 29.54
CA ALA A 85 -2.23 2.38 28.90
C ALA A 85 -2.51 1.74 27.52
N LEU A 86 -1.48 1.57 26.68
CA LEU A 86 -1.61 0.96 25.36
C LEU A 86 -2.08 -0.50 25.44
N ALA A 87 -1.60 -1.28 26.43
CA ALA A 87 -2.06 -2.64 26.66
C ALA A 87 -3.56 -2.70 26.99
N ARG A 88 -4.06 -1.78 27.82
CA ARG A 88 -5.50 -1.67 28.13
C ARG A 88 -6.31 -1.33 26.89
N TYR A 89 -5.85 -0.40 26.05
CA TYR A 89 -6.54 -0.01 24.82
C TYR A 89 -6.53 -1.09 23.76
N LEU A 90 -5.49 -1.94 23.71
CA LEU A 90 -5.49 -3.14 22.88
C LEU A 90 -6.55 -4.14 23.38
N LYS A 91 -6.58 -4.41 24.69
CA LYS A 91 -7.56 -5.33 25.29
C LYS A 91 -9.00 -4.84 25.10
N ALA A 92 -9.21 -3.53 25.17
CA ALA A 92 -10.51 -2.89 24.93
C ALA A 92 -10.89 -2.76 23.45
N GLY A 93 -10.02 -3.18 22.48
CA GLY A 93 -10.27 -3.03 21.06
C GLY A 93 -10.20 -1.59 20.53
N THR A 94 -9.85 -0.62 21.37
CA THR A 94 -9.68 0.80 20.98
C THR A 94 -8.48 0.98 20.05
N LEU A 95 -7.49 0.09 20.12
CA LEU A 95 -6.34 0.02 19.25
C LEU A 95 -6.19 -1.37 18.66
N LYS A 96 -5.53 -1.46 17.51
CA LYS A 96 -5.01 -2.70 16.90
C LYS A 96 -3.49 -2.72 17.01
N GLN A 97 -2.89 -3.91 17.01
CA GLN A 97 -1.44 -4.09 16.97
C GLN A 97 -1.05 -4.86 15.70
N PRO A 98 -0.82 -4.17 14.57
CA PRO A 98 -0.46 -4.82 13.30
C PRO A 98 0.87 -5.57 13.40
N ALA A 99 1.80 -5.09 14.25
CA ALA A 99 3.08 -5.74 14.50
C ALA A 99 3.63 -5.34 15.88
N ARG A 100 4.61 -6.09 16.37
CA ARG A 100 5.26 -5.79 17.66
C ARG A 100 5.80 -4.35 17.70
N GLY A 101 5.34 -3.57 18.68
CA GLY A 101 5.76 -2.18 18.88
C GLY A 101 5.11 -1.17 17.91
N LEU A 102 4.15 -1.59 17.09
CA LEU A 102 3.32 -0.72 16.27
C LEU A 102 1.87 -0.80 16.71
N TYR A 103 1.24 0.33 16.87
CA TYR A 103 -0.16 0.47 17.26
C TYR A 103 -0.92 1.21 16.17
N GLN A 104 -2.14 0.79 15.90
CA GLN A 104 -2.99 1.38 14.88
C GLN A 104 -4.30 1.85 15.48
N VAL A 105 -4.71 3.06 15.16
CA VAL A 105 -6.08 3.52 15.38
C VAL A 105 -6.98 2.75 14.41
N PRO A 106 -8.02 2.02 14.88
CA PRO A 106 -8.89 1.27 14.00
C PRO A 106 -9.48 2.15 12.91
N GLU A 107 -9.55 1.60 11.72
CA GLU A 107 -10.22 2.18 10.56
C GLU A 107 -11.28 1.22 10.09
N THR A 108 -12.47 1.72 9.81
CA THR A 108 -13.60 0.92 9.37
C THR A 108 -14.13 1.50 8.08
N ASP A 109 -14.24 0.67 7.06
CA ASP A 109 -14.92 0.97 5.82
C ASP A 109 -16.37 0.51 5.91
N PRO A 110 -17.36 1.30 5.45
CA PRO A 110 -18.78 0.89 5.52
C PRO A 110 -19.10 -0.40 4.77
N VAL A 111 -18.36 -0.72 3.71
CA VAL A 111 -18.59 -1.88 2.84
C VAL A 111 -17.65 -3.04 3.21
N LEU A 112 -16.38 -2.73 3.48
CA LEU A 112 -15.34 -3.74 3.71
C LEU A 112 -15.16 -4.09 5.20
N GLY A 113 -15.78 -3.35 6.10
CA GLY A 113 -15.60 -3.53 7.55
C GLY A 113 -14.25 -2.99 8.04
N GLY A 114 -13.70 -3.63 9.07
CA GLY A 114 -12.46 -3.18 9.69
C GLY A 114 -11.24 -3.35 8.77
N LEU A 115 -10.61 -2.25 8.41
CA LEU A 115 -9.42 -2.26 7.56
C LEU A 115 -8.16 -2.71 8.32
N HIS A 116 -7.29 -3.40 7.61
CA HIS A 116 -5.95 -3.77 8.08
C HIS A 116 -4.92 -2.77 7.58
N ALA A 117 -3.86 -2.58 8.37
CA ALA A 117 -2.72 -1.76 7.97
C ALA A 117 -2.09 -2.25 6.66
N THR A 118 -1.90 -1.34 5.71
CA THR A 118 -1.20 -1.66 4.46
C THR A 118 0.31 -1.74 4.67
N PRO A 119 1.06 -2.46 3.81
CA PRO A 119 2.52 -2.48 3.86
C PRO A 119 3.14 -1.08 3.83
N ASP A 120 2.58 -0.16 3.04
CA ASP A 120 3.06 1.22 2.94
C ASP A 120 2.86 2.00 4.24
N GLN A 121 1.71 1.87 4.89
CA GLN A 121 1.45 2.49 6.19
C GLN A 121 2.43 1.98 7.26
N ILE A 122 2.70 0.67 7.26
CA ILE A 122 3.65 0.05 8.21
C ILE A 122 5.08 0.49 7.92
N ALA A 123 5.51 0.51 6.65
CA ALA A 123 6.83 0.96 6.25
C ALA A 123 7.06 2.43 6.65
N ASN A 124 6.08 3.30 6.42
CA ASN A 124 6.13 4.70 6.84
C ASN A 124 6.22 4.84 8.38
N ALA A 125 5.44 4.06 9.13
CA ALA A 125 5.52 4.05 10.58
C ALA A 125 6.89 3.55 11.07
N LEU A 126 7.48 2.55 10.41
CA LEU A 126 8.85 2.08 10.71
C LEU A 126 9.89 3.15 10.42
N ALA A 127 9.78 3.86 9.31
CA ALA A 127 10.67 4.97 8.98
C ALA A 127 10.61 6.08 10.05
N GLY A 128 9.44 6.35 10.58
CA GLY A 128 9.23 7.34 11.66
C GLY A 128 9.05 8.76 11.13
N ALA A 129 8.97 9.72 12.07
CA ALA A 129 8.71 11.13 11.78
C ALA A 129 9.86 11.86 11.02
N HIS A 130 11.04 11.28 10.98
CA HIS A 130 12.13 11.81 10.17
C HIS A 130 11.79 11.55 8.70
N ARG A 131 11.91 12.57 7.87
CA ARG A 131 11.60 12.57 6.41
C ARG A 131 12.44 11.54 5.62
N LEU A 132 12.47 10.30 6.09
CA LEU A 132 13.14 9.20 5.42
C LEU A 132 12.38 8.87 4.15
N ARG A 133 13.10 8.78 3.06
CA ARG A 133 12.52 8.36 1.79
C ARG A 133 12.41 6.86 1.77
N LEU A 134 11.29 6.37 1.25
CA LEU A 134 11.02 4.97 1.02
C LEU A 134 10.79 4.73 -0.46
N GLN A 135 11.37 3.66 -0.97
CA GLN A 135 11.17 3.22 -2.35
C GLN A 135 10.81 1.73 -2.36
N PRO A 136 9.58 1.35 -2.76
CA PRO A 136 9.25 -0.06 -2.98
C PRO A 136 10.24 -0.70 -3.94
N SER A 137 10.63 -1.94 -3.68
CA SER A 137 11.69 -2.63 -4.43
C SER A 137 11.36 -4.10 -4.68
N GLY A 138 12.05 -4.69 -5.64
CA GLY A 138 11.94 -6.11 -5.94
C GLY A 138 10.56 -6.53 -6.41
N ALA A 139 10.11 -7.72 -5.99
CA ALA A 139 8.83 -8.30 -6.34
C ALA A 139 7.64 -7.39 -5.96
N TYR A 140 7.77 -6.62 -4.88
CA TYR A 140 6.71 -5.70 -4.48
C TYR A 140 6.55 -4.53 -5.46
N ALA A 141 7.64 -4.00 -5.99
CA ALA A 141 7.57 -2.97 -7.03
C ALA A 141 6.93 -3.50 -8.31
N ALA A 142 7.24 -4.74 -8.72
CA ALA A 142 6.62 -5.39 -9.87
C ALA A 142 5.12 -5.64 -9.63
N ASN A 143 4.73 -6.09 -8.44
CA ASN A 143 3.33 -6.30 -8.05
C ASN A 143 2.54 -4.98 -8.06
N LEU A 144 3.08 -3.90 -7.50
CA LEU A 144 2.44 -2.58 -7.52
C LEU A 144 2.18 -2.05 -8.93
N LEU A 145 3.04 -2.40 -9.89
CA LEU A 145 2.87 -2.05 -11.31
C LEU A 145 2.01 -3.05 -12.09
N GLY A 146 1.50 -4.10 -11.44
CA GLY A 146 0.69 -5.13 -12.10
C GLY A 146 1.49 -6.02 -13.06
N LEU A 147 2.83 -6.06 -12.92
CA LEU A 147 3.70 -6.93 -13.69
C LEU A 147 3.77 -8.35 -13.08
N SER A 148 3.29 -8.52 -11.86
CA SER A 148 3.15 -9.80 -11.17
C SER A 148 1.87 -9.81 -10.35
N ASP A 149 1.10 -10.90 -10.45
CA ASP A 149 -0.11 -11.11 -9.64
C ASP A 149 0.22 -11.69 -8.25
N GLN A 150 1.47 -12.08 -8.03
CA GLN A 150 1.90 -12.64 -6.75
C GLN A 150 2.14 -11.54 -5.72
N VAL A 151 1.44 -11.63 -4.59
CA VAL A 151 1.72 -10.79 -3.42
C VAL A 151 2.93 -11.35 -2.69
N PRO A 152 4.07 -10.65 -2.65
CA PRO A 152 5.28 -11.21 -2.04
C PRO A 152 5.12 -11.34 -0.52
N GLN A 153 5.62 -12.44 0.05
CA GLN A 153 5.68 -12.61 1.50
C GLN A 153 6.73 -11.69 2.14
N ARG A 154 7.75 -11.33 1.38
CA ARG A 154 8.78 -10.38 1.79
C ARG A 154 8.68 -9.10 0.97
N ILE A 155 8.22 -8.04 1.63
CA ILE A 155 8.04 -6.71 1.06
C ILE A 155 9.25 -5.87 1.44
N VAL A 156 10.01 -5.43 0.43
CA VAL A 156 11.25 -4.68 0.63
C VAL A 156 11.06 -3.24 0.19
N TYR A 157 11.41 -2.33 1.08
CA TYR A 157 11.57 -0.90 0.78
C TYR A 157 13.04 -0.52 0.90
N LEU A 158 13.56 0.16 -0.08
CA LEU A 158 14.85 0.85 0.01
C LEU A 158 14.66 2.13 0.82
N THR A 159 15.66 2.49 1.61
CA THR A 159 15.65 3.70 2.43
C THR A 159 17.05 4.29 2.58
N ASP A 160 17.12 5.58 2.83
CA ASP A 160 18.32 6.29 3.29
C ASP A 160 18.51 6.24 4.81
N GLY A 161 17.52 5.68 5.53
CA GLY A 161 17.54 5.56 6.99
C GLY A 161 18.11 4.24 7.51
N THR A 162 17.88 4.00 8.80
CA THR A 162 18.30 2.78 9.49
C THR A 162 17.52 1.55 9.00
N PRO A 163 18.20 0.44 8.69
CA PRO A 163 17.52 -0.81 8.35
C PRO A 163 16.60 -1.28 9.48
N ARG A 164 15.44 -1.80 9.12
CA ARG A 164 14.43 -2.32 10.05
C ARG A 164 13.67 -3.45 9.41
N GLU A 165 13.21 -4.38 10.22
CA GLU A 165 12.33 -5.44 9.77
C GLU A 165 11.21 -5.63 10.78
N VAL A 166 10.01 -5.96 10.28
CA VAL A 166 8.87 -6.32 11.10
C VAL A 166 8.07 -7.41 10.41
N ARG A 167 7.52 -8.32 11.22
CA ARG A 167 6.60 -9.35 10.75
C ARG A 167 5.15 -8.92 10.99
N VAL A 168 4.33 -9.05 9.97
CA VAL A 168 2.91 -8.72 9.97
C VAL A 168 2.14 -9.92 9.44
N GLY A 169 1.60 -10.73 10.33
CA GLY A 169 1.02 -12.02 9.95
C GLY A 169 2.05 -12.90 9.24
N ARG A 170 1.76 -13.27 8.00
CA ARG A 170 2.66 -14.09 7.15
C ARG A 170 3.69 -13.26 6.37
N GLN A 171 3.52 -11.95 6.31
CA GLN A 171 4.41 -11.06 5.56
C GLN A 171 5.54 -10.52 6.43
N ARG A 172 6.68 -10.23 5.78
CA ARG A 172 7.81 -9.49 6.36
C ARG A 172 7.98 -8.18 5.62
N ILE A 173 7.97 -7.08 6.35
CA ILE A 173 8.24 -5.75 5.81
C ILE A 173 9.65 -5.35 6.22
N VAL A 174 10.50 -5.10 5.23
CA VAL A 174 11.93 -4.86 5.40
C VAL A 174 12.28 -3.49 4.86
N LEU A 175 12.82 -2.62 5.68
CA LEU A 175 13.50 -1.39 5.27
C LEU A 175 14.98 -1.71 5.09
N ARG A 176 15.48 -1.63 3.87
CA ARG A 176 16.87 -1.90 3.51
C ARG A 176 17.58 -0.62 3.12
N ARG A 177 18.65 -0.30 3.83
CA ARG A 177 19.48 0.85 3.48
C ARG A 177 20.10 0.68 2.11
N THR A 178 20.15 1.77 1.34
CA THR A 178 20.74 1.78 0.01
C THR A 178 21.51 3.09 -0.23
N THR A 179 22.15 3.18 -1.40
CA THR A 179 22.95 4.35 -1.78
C THR A 179 22.08 5.56 -2.16
N PRO A 180 22.59 6.79 -2.06
CA PRO A 180 21.88 8.00 -2.51
C PRO A 180 21.44 7.91 -3.98
N ARG A 181 22.24 7.30 -4.84
CA ARG A 181 21.90 7.08 -6.27
C ARG A 181 20.63 6.27 -6.43
N ASN A 182 20.47 5.18 -5.68
CA ASN A 182 19.25 4.36 -5.73
C ASN A 182 18.04 5.06 -5.13
N MET A 183 18.25 6.07 -4.29
CA MET A 183 17.20 6.89 -3.69
C MET A 183 16.86 8.16 -4.49
N ALA A 184 17.59 8.43 -5.58
CA ALA A 184 17.42 9.65 -6.38
C ALA A 184 16.00 9.78 -6.96
N THR A 185 15.36 8.64 -7.28
CA THR A 185 13.99 8.55 -7.82
C THR A 185 12.95 8.11 -6.78
N ALA A 186 13.31 8.07 -5.49
CA ALA A 186 12.42 7.59 -4.43
C ALA A 186 11.15 8.46 -4.34
N GLY A 187 10.00 7.80 -4.20
CA GLY A 187 8.68 8.43 -4.17
C GLY A 187 8.15 8.89 -5.53
N ARG A 188 8.88 8.60 -6.62
CA ARG A 188 8.45 8.87 -8.00
C ARG A 188 8.05 7.57 -8.69
N ILE A 189 7.20 7.69 -9.70
CA ILE A 189 6.83 6.54 -10.54
C ILE A 189 8.03 5.92 -11.26
N SER A 190 8.97 6.75 -11.70
CA SER A 190 10.24 6.31 -12.30
C SER A 190 11.05 5.41 -11.38
N GLY A 191 11.08 5.73 -10.08
CA GLY A 191 11.73 4.87 -9.08
C GLY A 191 11.06 3.50 -8.98
N LEU A 192 9.73 3.47 -9.01
CA LEU A 192 8.99 2.20 -8.98
C LEU A 192 9.25 1.37 -10.23
N VAL A 193 9.23 1.98 -11.41
CA VAL A 193 9.55 1.32 -12.69
C VAL A 193 10.97 0.79 -12.71
N ILE A 194 11.97 1.59 -12.30
CA ILE A 194 13.37 1.16 -12.21
C ILE A 194 13.52 -0.07 -11.30
N GLN A 195 12.88 -0.08 -10.14
CA GLN A 195 12.98 -1.20 -9.20
C GLN A 195 12.27 -2.45 -9.70
N ALA A 196 11.14 -2.31 -10.39
CA ALA A 196 10.43 -3.43 -10.98
C ALA A 196 11.22 -4.05 -12.15
N LEU A 197 11.75 -3.24 -13.07
CA LEU A 197 12.55 -3.72 -14.19
C LEU A 197 13.85 -4.38 -13.71
N ARG A 198 14.51 -3.84 -12.68
CA ARG A 198 15.67 -4.50 -12.04
C ARG A 198 15.32 -5.87 -11.47
N HIS A 199 14.12 -6.01 -10.92
CA HIS A 199 13.66 -7.29 -10.35
C HIS A 199 13.40 -8.32 -11.43
N LEU A 200 12.74 -7.93 -12.52
CA LEU A 200 12.51 -8.81 -13.65
C LEU A 200 13.81 -9.22 -14.34
N GLY A 201 14.76 -8.29 -14.45
CA GLY A 201 15.99 -8.48 -15.20
C GLY A 201 15.79 -8.26 -16.70
N GLN A 202 16.81 -7.78 -17.37
CA GLN A 202 16.76 -7.35 -18.80
C GLN A 202 16.19 -8.43 -19.72
N ARG A 203 16.54 -9.70 -19.50
CA ARG A 203 16.10 -10.84 -20.35
C ARG A 203 14.61 -11.15 -20.24
N HIS A 204 13.93 -10.67 -19.20
CA HIS A 204 12.49 -10.92 -18.96
C HIS A 204 11.63 -9.67 -19.19
N VAL A 205 12.22 -8.61 -19.70
CA VAL A 205 11.47 -7.40 -20.09
C VAL A 205 11.17 -7.49 -21.58
N ASP A 206 10.06 -8.11 -21.89
CA ASP A 206 9.56 -8.29 -23.24
C ASP A 206 8.55 -7.18 -23.62
N ARG A 207 8.02 -7.29 -24.85
CA ARG A 207 6.99 -6.38 -25.37
C ARG A 207 5.75 -6.34 -24.48
N THR A 208 5.39 -7.47 -23.89
CA THR A 208 4.21 -7.58 -23.02
C THR A 208 4.37 -6.73 -21.77
N VAL A 209 5.56 -6.75 -21.15
CA VAL A 209 5.89 -5.91 -19.99
C VAL A 209 5.84 -4.43 -20.36
N ILE A 210 6.43 -4.05 -21.50
CA ILE A 210 6.42 -2.66 -21.99
C ILE A 210 4.97 -2.19 -22.22
N ASP A 211 4.14 -2.97 -22.89
CA ASP A 211 2.75 -2.59 -23.18
C ASP A 211 1.87 -2.53 -21.91
N LYS A 212 2.12 -3.41 -20.92
CA LYS A 212 1.46 -3.30 -19.62
C LYS A 212 1.80 -1.98 -18.93
N LEU A 213 3.07 -1.59 -18.92
CA LEU A 213 3.51 -0.31 -18.34
C LEU A 213 2.95 0.89 -19.09
N ARG A 214 2.93 0.84 -20.44
CA ARG A 214 2.32 1.90 -21.27
C ARG A 214 0.86 2.15 -20.92
N ARG A 215 0.07 1.09 -20.80
CA ARG A 215 -1.36 1.18 -20.46
C ARG A 215 -1.61 1.71 -19.05
N ARG A 216 -0.69 1.42 -18.14
CA ARG A 216 -0.83 1.80 -16.72
C ARG A 216 -0.39 3.23 -16.43
N LEU A 217 0.59 3.73 -17.16
CA LEU A 217 1.19 5.04 -16.93
C LEU A 217 0.48 6.11 -17.76
N ASP A 218 0.03 7.16 -17.10
CA ASP A 218 -0.57 8.30 -17.76
C ASP A 218 0.50 9.16 -18.49
N LYS A 219 0.05 10.19 -19.21
CA LYS A 219 0.92 11.10 -19.96
C LYS A 219 1.94 11.81 -19.06
N LYS A 220 1.54 12.18 -17.84
CA LYS A 220 2.39 12.86 -16.86
C LYS A 220 3.46 11.91 -16.32
N ASP A 221 3.09 10.67 -16.03
CA ASP A 221 4.00 9.63 -15.57
C ASP A 221 5.05 9.31 -16.64
N ARG A 222 4.64 9.18 -17.91
CA ARG A 222 5.57 8.96 -19.04
C ARG A 222 6.55 10.11 -19.23
N ALA A 223 6.10 11.36 -19.13
CA ALA A 223 6.98 12.52 -19.17
C ALA A 223 8.02 12.49 -18.01
N ARG A 224 7.60 12.06 -16.84
CA ARG A 224 8.50 11.90 -15.68
C ARG A 224 9.52 10.78 -15.87
N LEU A 225 9.13 9.67 -16.54
CA LEU A 225 10.08 8.63 -16.91
C LEU A 225 11.21 9.18 -17.78
N LEU A 226 10.87 9.96 -18.82
CA LEU A 226 11.88 10.56 -19.70
C LEU A 226 12.84 11.48 -18.95
N ALA A 227 12.34 12.31 -18.04
CA ALA A 227 13.15 13.21 -17.24
C ALA A 227 14.12 12.47 -16.29
N ASP A 228 13.73 11.28 -15.81
CA ASP A 228 14.52 10.52 -14.85
C ASP A 228 15.43 9.44 -15.50
N ILE A 229 15.50 9.33 -16.85
CA ILE A 229 16.39 8.41 -17.57
C ILE A 229 17.85 8.51 -17.11
N PRO A 230 18.45 9.70 -16.90
CA PRO A 230 19.85 9.80 -16.46
C PRO A 230 20.12 9.17 -15.09
N LEU A 231 19.08 8.94 -14.29
CA LEU A 231 19.18 8.32 -12.96
C LEU A 231 19.05 6.79 -13.00
N ALA A 232 18.73 6.21 -14.15
CA ALA A 232 18.57 4.78 -14.37
C ALA A 232 19.87 4.13 -14.90
N PRO A 233 20.04 2.80 -14.75
CA PRO A 233 20.99 2.04 -15.56
C PRO A 233 20.67 2.17 -17.05
N VAL A 234 21.68 2.10 -17.92
CA VAL A 234 21.55 2.31 -19.37
C VAL A 234 20.41 1.50 -19.97
N TRP A 235 20.40 0.17 -19.79
CA TRP A 235 19.38 -0.70 -20.35
C TRP A 235 17.96 -0.37 -19.83
N ILE A 236 17.82 0.05 -18.56
CA ILE A 236 16.52 0.47 -18.00
C ILE A 236 16.11 1.82 -18.62
N GLY A 237 17.06 2.73 -18.83
CA GLY A 237 16.80 4.00 -19.50
C GLY A 237 16.28 3.81 -20.93
N GLU A 238 16.76 2.81 -21.66
CA GLU A 238 16.26 2.42 -22.98
C GLU A 238 14.80 1.94 -22.88
N MET A 239 14.50 1.05 -21.93
CA MET A 239 13.13 0.58 -21.70
C MET A 239 12.19 1.74 -21.27
N MET A 240 12.66 2.65 -20.40
CA MET A 240 11.88 3.82 -19.99
C MET A 240 11.57 4.72 -21.19
N ARG A 241 12.52 4.90 -22.12
CA ARG A 241 12.30 5.65 -23.37
C ARG A 241 11.26 4.95 -24.23
N GLU A 242 11.37 3.64 -24.39
CA GLU A 242 10.41 2.84 -25.13
C GLU A 242 9.01 2.89 -24.53
N ILE A 243 8.86 2.77 -23.20
CA ILE A 243 7.59 2.90 -22.49
C ILE A 243 6.97 4.27 -22.73
N ALA A 244 7.77 5.33 -22.72
CA ALA A 244 7.28 6.69 -22.83
C ALA A 244 6.94 7.12 -24.27
N SER A 245 7.61 6.57 -25.29
CA SER A 245 7.45 6.94 -26.70
C SER A 245 6.23 6.33 -27.38
N GLY A 246 5.56 5.36 -26.78
CA GLY A 246 4.36 4.75 -27.34
C GLY A 246 3.21 5.75 -27.40
N ALA A 247 2.65 5.98 -28.60
CA ALA A 247 1.37 6.66 -28.76
C ALA A 247 0.29 5.93 -27.96
N ALA A 248 -0.61 6.72 -27.37
CA ALA A 248 -1.77 6.21 -26.65
C ALA A 248 -2.75 5.56 -27.61
#